data_81b3e08d588b26b307890d1426d87243
#
_entry.id   81b3e08d588b26b307890d1426d87243
#
_cell.length_a   1.000
_cell.length_b   1.000
_cell.length_c   1.000
_cell.angle_alpha   90.00
_cell.angle_beta   90.00
_cell.angle_gamma   90.00
#
_symmetry.space_group_name_H-M   'P 1'
#
loop_
_entity.id
_entity.type
_entity.pdbx_description
1 polymer ?
#
loop_
_entity_poly.entity_id
_entity_poly.type
_entity_poly.pdbx_seq_one_letter_code
_entity_poly.pdbx_strand_id
1 'polypeptide(L)'
;LPILTLGVGALLLVLFRSLMKQLPKAAADQAVPVIGGLTVIAIWVVGGFAGTDVPLAGLRDDLGDPLFFLGLLIVIGLAGWFAQYLRLSVDAALTVMIGLTSLAATWGVWTDRYEIDGAFGLVGDQLGADGFSLVITGVIASAIVLVALLLDDYLEREAMAGAEMYVLMLFSGAGGAVMASANDLIVLFLALETLSIAVYVMAAMHMRRSESQEAGLKYFVLGAFSSAFLLYGIALT
;
A
#
# COMPACT_ATOMS: atom_id res chain seq x y z
N LEU A 1 1.75 11.04 -3.21
CA LEU A 1 2.26 10.44 -1.96
C LEU A 1 1.51 9.17 -1.55
N PRO A 2 0.16 9.15 -1.35
CA PRO A 2 -0.51 7.97 -0.80
C PRO A 2 -0.41 6.71 -1.69
N ILE A 3 -0.38 6.86 -3.01
CA ILE A 3 -0.16 5.75 -3.96
C ILE A 3 1.24 5.16 -3.80
N LEU A 4 2.26 6.03 -3.68
CA LEU A 4 3.64 5.60 -3.48
C LEU A 4 3.82 4.88 -2.15
N THR A 5 3.11 5.28 -1.09
CA THR A 5 3.18 4.57 0.20
C THR A 5 2.73 3.13 0.09
N LEU A 6 1.66 2.84 -0.66
CA LEU A 6 1.17 1.48 -0.88
C LEU A 6 2.14 0.65 -1.74
N GLY A 7 2.60 1.19 -2.87
CA GLY A 7 3.50 0.49 -3.79
C GLY A 7 4.89 0.26 -3.20
N VAL A 8 5.50 1.29 -2.63
CA VAL A 8 6.82 1.20 -1.96
C VAL A 8 6.71 0.34 -0.70
N GLY A 9 5.61 0.45 0.04
CA GLY A 9 5.33 -0.39 1.20
C GLY A 9 5.30 -1.87 0.85
N ALA A 10 4.65 -2.24 -0.25
CA ALA A 10 4.63 -3.62 -0.74
C ALA A 10 6.05 -4.13 -1.05
N LEU A 11 6.87 -3.33 -1.75
CA LEU A 11 8.27 -3.69 -2.06
C LEU A 11 9.12 -3.82 -0.79
N LEU A 12 8.96 -2.92 0.16
CA LEU A 12 9.67 -2.96 1.44
C LEU A 12 9.28 -4.19 2.26
N LEU A 13 8.01 -4.60 2.24
CA LEU A 13 7.56 -5.82 2.89
C LEU A 13 8.23 -7.07 2.29
N VAL A 14 8.39 -7.15 0.96
CA VAL A 14 9.11 -8.23 0.28
C VAL A 14 10.58 -8.26 0.71
N LEU A 15 11.26 -7.12 0.69
CA LEU A 15 12.66 -6.98 1.11
C LEU A 15 12.85 -7.36 2.57
N PHE A 16 11.97 -6.86 3.43
CA PHE A 16 11.96 -7.20 4.85
C PHE A 16 11.83 -8.70 5.08
N ARG A 17 10.86 -9.33 4.44
CA ARG A 17 10.64 -10.78 4.57
C ARG A 17 11.83 -11.59 4.07
N SER A 18 12.48 -11.15 2.99
CA SER A 18 13.71 -11.79 2.48
C SER A 18 14.86 -11.71 3.47
N LEU A 19 15.05 -10.57 4.13
CA LEU A 19 16.06 -10.36 5.15
C LEU A 19 15.77 -11.15 6.43
N MET A 20 14.52 -11.16 6.87
CA MET A 20 14.08 -11.84 8.10
C MET A 20 14.22 -13.37 8.00
N LYS A 21 14.14 -13.94 6.80
CA LYS A 21 14.36 -15.37 6.56
C LYS A 21 15.77 -15.83 6.95
N GLN A 22 16.72 -14.88 7.07
CA GLN A 22 18.11 -15.12 7.44
C GLN A 22 18.39 -14.91 8.94
N LEU A 23 17.44 -14.36 9.71
CA LEU A 23 17.62 -14.05 11.12
C LEU A 23 16.97 -15.11 12.03
N PRO A 24 17.57 -15.41 13.20
CA PRO A 24 16.94 -16.27 14.20
C PRO A 24 15.65 -15.62 14.74
N LYS A 25 14.60 -16.44 15.01
CA LYS A 25 13.26 -15.99 15.40
C LYS A 25 13.25 -14.93 16.53
N ALA A 26 14.08 -15.11 17.57
CA ALA A 26 14.15 -14.18 18.69
C ALA A 26 14.67 -12.78 18.31
N ALA A 27 15.54 -12.69 17.30
CA ALA A 27 16.02 -11.41 16.77
C ALA A 27 14.98 -10.77 15.84
N ALA A 28 14.19 -11.61 15.16
CA ALA A 28 13.12 -11.16 14.31
C ALA A 28 12.04 -10.40 15.09
N ASP A 29 11.55 -10.96 16.19
CA ASP A 29 10.48 -10.36 17.01
C ASP A 29 10.89 -9.00 17.61
N GLN A 30 12.19 -8.81 17.94
CA GLN A 30 12.71 -7.54 18.43
C GLN A 30 12.97 -6.51 17.34
N ALA A 31 13.21 -6.96 16.11
CA ALA A 31 13.46 -6.09 14.97
C ALA A 31 12.18 -5.46 14.38
N VAL A 32 11.00 -6.05 14.65
CA VAL A 32 9.70 -5.61 14.10
C VAL A 32 9.41 -4.13 14.32
N PRO A 33 9.42 -3.59 15.54
CA PRO A 33 9.10 -2.19 15.77
C PRO A 33 10.14 -1.25 15.16
N VAL A 34 11.42 -1.65 15.14
CA VAL A 34 12.50 -0.84 14.55
C VAL A 34 12.39 -0.77 13.04
N ILE A 35 12.11 -1.89 12.40
CA ILE A 35 12.02 -1.97 10.94
C ILE A 35 10.70 -1.36 10.44
N GLY A 36 9.60 -1.57 11.17
CA GLY A 36 8.34 -0.87 10.88
C GLY A 36 8.51 0.65 10.92
N GLY A 37 9.21 1.16 11.92
CA GLY A 37 9.55 2.57 12.03
C GLY A 37 10.44 3.06 10.87
N LEU A 38 11.48 2.30 10.51
CA LEU A 38 12.35 2.61 9.37
C LEU A 38 11.59 2.58 8.05
N THR A 39 10.62 1.65 7.90
CA THR A 39 9.77 1.56 6.71
C THR A 39 8.89 2.81 6.56
N VAL A 40 8.27 3.26 7.65
CA VAL A 40 7.46 4.51 7.65
C VAL A 40 8.34 5.71 7.32
N ILE A 41 9.53 5.82 7.91
CA ILE A 41 10.48 6.89 7.63
C ILE A 41 10.93 6.83 6.16
N ALA A 42 11.27 5.65 5.64
CA ALA A 42 11.69 5.48 4.25
C ALA A 42 10.57 5.87 3.27
N ILE A 43 9.31 5.49 3.54
CA ILE A 43 8.15 5.88 2.74
C ILE A 43 7.96 7.40 2.78
N TRP A 44 8.10 8.02 3.94
CA TRP A 44 8.02 9.48 4.11
C TRP A 44 9.14 10.22 3.37
N VAL A 45 10.37 9.72 3.48
CA VAL A 45 11.53 10.28 2.80
C VAL A 45 11.37 10.14 1.28
N VAL A 46 11.06 8.94 0.79
CA VAL A 46 10.85 8.70 -0.66
C VAL A 46 9.65 9.49 -1.17
N GLY A 47 8.56 9.56 -0.41
CA GLY A 47 7.40 10.38 -0.74
C GLY A 47 7.71 11.87 -0.80
N GLY A 48 8.56 12.38 0.09
CA GLY A 48 9.05 13.75 0.08
C GLY A 48 9.94 14.07 -1.15
N PHE A 49 10.70 13.09 -1.65
CA PHE A 49 11.51 13.24 -2.87
C PHE A 49 10.71 13.14 -4.16
N ALA A 50 9.62 12.38 -4.19
CA ALA A 50 8.93 12.02 -5.44
C ALA A 50 7.83 13.01 -5.86
N GLY A 51 7.46 13.97 -5.05
CA GLY A 51 6.23 14.71 -5.29
C GLY A 51 6.23 16.22 -5.12
N THR A 52 7.36 16.88 -4.87
CA THR A 52 7.29 18.32 -4.62
C THR A 52 8.48 19.08 -5.18
N ASP A 53 8.19 20.18 -5.87
CA ASP A 53 9.07 21.36 -5.93
C ASP A 53 9.21 22.03 -4.54
N VAL A 54 8.87 21.31 -3.46
CA VAL A 54 9.12 21.78 -2.09
C VAL A 54 10.59 21.61 -1.81
N PRO A 55 11.32 22.67 -1.63
CA PRO A 55 12.73 22.60 -1.32
C PRO A 55 12.92 21.80 -0.04
N LEU A 56 13.90 20.90 -0.05
CA LEU A 56 14.39 20.13 1.12
C LEU A 56 14.58 20.97 2.40
N ALA A 57 14.54 22.29 2.29
CA ALA A 57 14.59 23.25 3.38
C ALA A 57 13.45 23.05 4.39
N GLY A 58 12.19 22.86 3.94
CA GLY A 58 11.07 22.67 4.86
C GLY A 58 11.16 21.34 5.63
N LEU A 59 11.53 20.25 4.94
CA LEU A 59 11.75 18.97 5.59
C LEU A 59 12.94 19.00 6.58
N ARG A 60 13.96 19.79 6.26
CA ARG A 60 15.14 19.96 7.11
C ARG A 60 14.80 20.74 8.38
N ASP A 61 13.89 21.70 8.30
CA ASP A 61 13.43 22.48 9.45
C ASP A 61 12.54 21.62 10.37
N ASP A 62 11.62 20.82 9.80
CA ASP A 62 10.79 19.87 10.56
C ASP A 62 11.61 18.71 11.14
N LEU A 63 12.60 18.19 10.43
CA LEU A 63 13.53 17.17 10.93
C LEU A 63 14.49 17.73 12.00
N GLY A 64 14.62 19.05 12.12
CA GLY A 64 15.36 19.71 13.19
C GLY A 64 14.55 19.91 14.47
N ASP A 65 13.23 19.74 14.42
CA ASP A 65 12.36 19.93 15.58
C ASP A 65 12.33 18.66 16.46
N PRO A 66 12.84 18.74 17.71
CA PRO A 66 12.82 17.61 18.65
C PRO A 66 11.39 17.15 18.98
N LEU A 67 10.38 18.02 18.87
CA LEU A 67 8.97 17.67 19.07
C LEU A 67 8.43 16.80 17.95
N PHE A 68 8.86 17.02 16.69
CA PHE A 68 8.52 16.17 15.56
C PHE A 68 9.08 14.75 15.75
N PHE A 69 10.36 14.62 16.13
CA PHE A 69 10.97 13.30 16.42
C PHE A 69 10.31 12.59 17.58
N LEU A 70 9.97 13.33 18.65
CA LEU A 70 9.27 12.76 19.79
C LEU A 70 7.87 12.25 19.39
N GLY A 71 7.14 13.02 18.59
CA GLY A 71 5.85 12.63 18.04
C GLY A 71 5.95 11.37 17.17
N LEU A 72 6.93 11.30 16.28
CA LEU A 72 7.19 10.15 15.44
C LEU A 72 7.53 8.90 16.27
N LEU A 73 8.40 9.02 17.29
CA LEU A 73 8.74 7.92 18.19
C LEU A 73 7.54 7.45 19.00
N ILE A 74 6.67 8.35 19.43
CA ILE A 74 5.41 8.01 20.13
C ILE A 74 4.48 7.24 19.19
N VAL A 75 4.30 7.68 17.96
CA VAL A 75 3.45 6.99 16.98
C VAL A 75 3.99 5.59 16.66
N ILE A 76 5.30 5.45 16.45
CA ILE A 76 5.95 4.15 16.22
C ILE A 76 5.82 3.25 17.45
N GLY A 77 6.06 3.80 18.65
CA GLY A 77 5.93 3.08 19.91
C GLY A 77 4.50 2.61 20.18
N LEU A 78 3.51 3.47 19.95
CA LEU A 78 2.09 3.13 20.06
C LEU A 78 1.65 2.10 19.04
N ALA A 79 2.10 2.21 17.80
CA ALA A 79 1.79 1.24 16.74
C ALA A 79 2.41 -0.14 17.08
N GLY A 80 3.66 -0.18 17.54
CA GLY A 80 4.31 -1.41 17.97
C GLY A 80 3.64 -2.03 19.20
N TRP A 81 3.27 -1.21 20.18
CA TRP A 81 2.52 -1.66 21.35
C TRP A 81 1.13 -2.21 20.99
N PHE A 82 0.41 -1.53 20.10
CA PHE A 82 -0.89 -1.93 19.62
C PHE A 82 -0.83 -3.24 18.83
N ALA A 83 0.18 -3.41 17.99
CA ALA A 83 0.43 -4.66 17.25
C ALA A 83 0.69 -5.85 18.19
N GLN A 84 1.48 -5.63 19.27
CA GLN A 84 1.72 -6.64 20.31
C GLN A 84 0.45 -6.93 21.11
N TYR A 85 -0.34 -5.90 21.40
CA TYR A 85 -1.62 -6.06 22.12
C TYR A 85 -2.61 -6.91 21.35
N LEU A 86 -2.69 -6.72 20.04
CA LEU A 86 -3.56 -7.49 19.14
C LEU A 86 -2.97 -8.87 18.75
N ARG A 87 -1.74 -9.17 19.19
CA ARG A 87 -1.00 -10.41 18.80
C ARG A 87 -0.90 -10.61 17.28
N LEU A 88 -0.86 -9.52 16.52
CA LEU A 88 -0.74 -9.55 15.08
C LEU A 88 0.58 -10.17 14.64
N SER A 89 0.57 -10.87 13.51
CA SER A 89 1.81 -11.24 12.82
C SER A 89 2.56 -9.99 12.38
N VAL A 90 3.87 -10.14 12.19
CA VAL A 90 4.73 -9.04 11.73
C VAL A 90 4.24 -8.47 10.40
N ASP A 91 3.84 -9.35 9.50
CA ASP A 91 3.39 -9.00 8.14
C ASP A 91 2.08 -8.19 8.21
N ALA A 92 1.14 -8.59 9.07
CA ALA A 92 -0.10 -7.85 9.33
C ALA A 92 0.19 -6.47 9.92
N ALA A 93 1.04 -6.40 10.96
CA ALA A 93 1.39 -5.15 11.61
C ALA A 93 2.03 -4.15 10.65
N LEU A 94 2.98 -4.59 9.81
CA LEU A 94 3.60 -3.75 8.79
C LEU A 94 2.58 -3.28 7.76
N THR A 95 1.68 -4.15 7.32
CA THR A 95 0.63 -3.79 6.35
C THR A 95 -0.34 -2.75 6.93
N VAL A 96 -0.76 -2.92 8.19
CA VAL A 96 -1.58 -1.92 8.90
C VAL A 96 -0.85 -0.58 8.99
N MET A 97 0.43 -0.57 9.34
CA MET A 97 1.23 0.66 9.39
C MET A 97 1.32 1.35 8.03
N ILE A 98 1.54 0.58 6.95
CA ILE A 98 1.56 1.10 5.57
C ILE A 98 0.20 1.71 5.21
N GLY A 99 -0.90 1.02 5.52
CA GLY A 99 -2.26 1.52 5.28
C GLY A 99 -2.56 2.81 6.05
N LEU A 100 -2.22 2.86 7.34
CA LEU A 100 -2.38 4.08 8.16
C LEU A 100 -1.51 5.24 7.66
N THR A 101 -0.28 4.97 7.22
CA THR A 101 0.59 5.98 6.63
C THR A 101 0.00 6.51 5.32
N SER A 102 -0.59 5.64 4.50
CA SER A 102 -1.30 6.06 3.28
C SER A 102 -2.51 6.93 3.59
N LEU A 103 -3.28 6.60 4.63
CA LEU A 103 -4.40 7.42 5.11
C LEU A 103 -3.94 8.80 5.58
N ALA A 104 -2.89 8.86 6.40
CA ALA A 104 -2.32 10.11 6.89
C ALA A 104 -1.79 10.98 5.73
N ALA A 105 -1.12 10.35 4.75
CA ALA A 105 -0.64 11.03 3.55
C ALA A 105 -1.81 11.56 2.69
N THR A 106 -2.91 10.81 2.57
CA THR A 106 -4.11 11.26 1.84
C THR A 106 -4.74 12.46 2.53
N TRP A 107 -4.85 12.41 3.86
CA TRP A 107 -5.36 13.53 4.66
C TRP A 107 -4.47 14.78 4.54
N GLY A 108 -3.13 14.63 4.63
CA GLY A 108 -2.20 15.73 4.45
C GLY A 108 -2.31 16.38 3.06
N VAL A 109 -2.40 15.57 1.99
CA VAL A 109 -2.59 16.12 0.63
C VAL A 109 -3.94 16.86 0.52
N TRP A 110 -4.98 16.34 1.18
CA TRP A 110 -6.29 17.00 1.20
C TRP A 110 -6.22 18.39 1.84
N THR A 111 -5.66 18.49 3.06
CA THR A 111 -5.63 19.73 3.84
C THR A 111 -4.61 20.75 3.34
N ASP A 112 -3.42 20.28 2.94
CA ASP A 112 -2.30 21.17 2.64
C ASP A 112 -2.29 21.66 1.19
N ARG A 113 -2.90 20.91 0.27
CA ARG A 113 -2.87 21.23 -1.15
C ARG A 113 -4.24 21.34 -1.79
N TYR A 114 -5.07 20.30 -1.67
CA TYR A 114 -6.34 20.27 -2.37
C TYR A 114 -7.31 21.38 -1.91
N GLU A 115 -7.39 21.65 -0.61
CA GLU A 115 -8.23 22.76 -0.08
C GLU A 115 -7.72 24.14 -0.48
N ILE A 116 -6.42 24.28 -0.75
CA ILE A 116 -5.79 25.57 -1.08
C ILE A 116 -5.73 25.78 -2.59
N ASP A 117 -5.24 24.82 -3.34
CA ASP A 117 -4.92 24.95 -4.77
C ASP A 117 -5.95 24.27 -5.68
N GLY A 118 -6.87 23.46 -5.13
CA GLY A 118 -7.79 22.62 -5.87
C GLY A 118 -7.14 21.40 -6.49
N ALA A 119 -7.72 20.88 -7.58
CA ALA A 119 -7.19 19.72 -8.29
C ALA A 119 -5.88 20.06 -9.00
N PHE A 120 -4.90 19.17 -8.93
CA PHE A 120 -3.59 19.34 -9.59
C PHE A 120 -3.13 18.06 -10.29
N GLY A 121 -2.42 18.24 -11.40
CA GLY A 121 -1.82 17.16 -12.17
C GLY A 121 -0.48 16.71 -11.64
N LEU A 122 -0.18 15.41 -11.80
CA LEU A 122 1.08 14.78 -11.46
C LEU A 122 1.60 14.01 -12.67
N VAL A 123 2.93 13.89 -12.78
CA VAL A 123 3.60 13.10 -13.84
C VAL A 123 3.12 13.51 -15.24
N GLY A 124 3.25 14.80 -15.58
CA GLY A 124 2.86 15.33 -16.89
C GLY A 124 1.35 15.24 -17.16
N ASP A 125 0.52 15.47 -16.14
CA ASP A 125 -0.94 15.38 -16.15
C ASP A 125 -1.53 13.98 -16.41
N GLN A 126 -0.71 12.94 -16.43
CA GLN A 126 -1.19 11.56 -16.56
C GLN A 126 -1.94 11.06 -15.32
N LEU A 127 -1.63 11.62 -14.16
CA LEU A 127 -2.30 11.37 -12.89
C LEU A 127 -2.87 12.69 -12.34
N GLY A 128 -4.11 12.67 -11.86
CA GLY A 128 -4.76 13.79 -11.22
C GLY A 128 -4.96 13.54 -9.72
N ALA A 129 -4.63 14.52 -8.91
CA ALA A 129 -5.01 14.55 -7.51
C ALA A 129 -6.20 15.51 -7.37
N ASP A 130 -7.39 14.94 -7.37
CA ASP A 130 -8.65 15.62 -7.18
C ASP A 130 -9.41 15.05 -5.98
N GLY A 131 -10.54 15.66 -5.62
CA GLY A 131 -11.35 15.21 -4.50
C GLY A 131 -11.83 13.77 -4.65
N PHE A 132 -12.11 13.30 -5.88
CA PHE A 132 -12.52 11.94 -6.15
C PHE A 132 -11.37 10.95 -5.88
N SER A 133 -10.19 11.18 -6.46
CA SER A 133 -9.03 10.32 -6.31
C SER A 133 -8.56 10.22 -4.86
N LEU A 134 -8.58 11.33 -4.12
CA LEU A 134 -8.22 11.36 -2.70
C LEU A 134 -9.21 10.58 -1.83
N VAL A 135 -10.52 10.77 -2.03
CA VAL A 135 -11.54 10.02 -1.28
C VAL A 135 -11.43 8.52 -1.55
N ILE A 136 -11.33 8.12 -2.82
CA ILE A 136 -11.21 6.69 -3.18
C ILE A 136 -9.93 6.09 -2.62
N THR A 137 -8.79 6.79 -2.70
CA THR A 137 -7.53 6.33 -2.11
C THR A 137 -7.64 6.19 -0.60
N GLY A 138 -8.31 7.11 0.09
CA GLY A 138 -8.60 7.00 1.52
C GLY A 138 -9.47 5.80 1.87
N VAL A 139 -10.49 5.52 1.07
CA VAL A 139 -11.34 4.32 1.23
C VAL A 139 -10.53 3.03 1.02
N ILE A 140 -9.68 2.97 -0.02
CA ILE A 140 -8.81 1.82 -0.29
C ILE A 140 -7.83 1.60 0.89
N ALA A 141 -7.17 2.65 1.35
CA ALA A 141 -6.25 2.56 2.48
C ALA A 141 -6.94 2.09 3.77
N SER A 142 -8.16 2.58 4.03
CA SER A 142 -8.98 2.13 5.16
C SER A 142 -9.35 0.64 5.03
N ALA A 143 -9.75 0.22 3.83
CA ALA A 143 -10.07 -1.17 3.54
C ALA A 143 -8.85 -2.09 3.75
N ILE A 144 -7.65 -1.67 3.31
CA ILE A 144 -6.40 -2.42 3.52
C ILE A 144 -6.15 -2.64 5.02
N VAL A 145 -6.30 -1.59 5.84
CA VAL A 145 -6.13 -1.70 7.30
C VAL A 145 -7.11 -2.71 7.89
N LEU A 146 -8.40 -2.61 7.57
CA LEU A 146 -9.42 -3.50 8.10
C LEU A 146 -9.22 -4.95 7.63
N VAL A 147 -8.92 -5.14 6.34
CA VAL A 147 -8.68 -6.48 5.78
C VAL A 147 -7.41 -7.09 6.34
N ALA A 148 -6.33 -6.30 6.57
CA ALA A 148 -5.10 -6.82 7.16
C ALA A 148 -5.32 -7.38 8.57
N LEU A 149 -6.16 -6.73 9.37
CA LEU A 149 -6.54 -7.21 10.72
C LEU A 149 -7.33 -8.51 10.68
N LEU A 150 -8.24 -8.65 9.71
CA LEU A 150 -9.05 -9.87 9.56
C LEU A 150 -8.27 -11.02 8.91
N LEU A 151 -7.36 -10.69 8.00
CA LEU A 151 -6.61 -11.65 7.22
C LEU A 151 -5.65 -12.46 8.10
N ASP A 152 -5.08 -11.84 9.14
CA ASP A 152 -4.10 -12.49 10.03
C ASP A 152 -4.69 -13.74 10.71
N ASP A 153 -5.86 -13.59 11.32
CA ASP A 153 -6.59 -14.68 11.96
C ASP A 153 -7.03 -15.77 10.95
N TYR A 154 -7.42 -15.35 9.73
CA TYR A 154 -7.77 -16.27 8.66
C TYR A 154 -6.57 -17.12 8.21
N LEU A 155 -5.41 -16.49 7.99
CA LEU A 155 -4.19 -17.18 7.54
C LEU A 155 -3.67 -18.16 8.59
N GLU A 156 -3.76 -17.80 9.88
CA GLU A 156 -3.39 -18.69 10.98
C GLU A 156 -4.29 -19.94 10.99
N ARG A 157 -5.61 -19.77 10.86
CA ARG A 157 -6.59 -20.90 10.84
C ARG A 157 -6.39 -21.83 9.65
N GLU A 158 -6.07 -21.29 8.47
CA GLU A 158 -5.86 -22.10 7.26
C GLU A 158 -4.42 -22.62 7.14
N ALA A 159 -3.55 -22.34 8.11
CA ALA A 159 -2.14 -22.71 8.12
C ALA A 159 -1.40 -22.32 6.82
N MET A 160 -1.70 -21.13 6.30
CA MET A 160 -1.09 -20.55 5.11
C MET A 160 0.07 -19.63 5.46
N ALA A 161 1.09 -19.60 4.61
CA ALA A 161 2.12 -18.56 4.68
C ALA A 161 1.51 -17.22 4.26
N GLY A 162 1.66 -16.18 5.13
CA GLY A 162 0.86 -14.97 5.03
C GLY A 162 1.48 -13.83 4.25
N ALA A 163 2.81 -13.74 4.19
CA ALA A 163 3.51 -12.56 3.65
C ALA A 163 3.11 -12.20 2.23
N GLU A 164 2.98 -13.20 1.37
CA GLU A 164 2.65 -13.02 -0.04
C GLU A 164 1.25 -12.41 -0.22
N MET A 165 0.30 -12.81 0.63
CA MET A 165 -1.07 -12.29 0.60
C MET A 165 -1.11 -10.79 0.91
N TYR A 166 -0.37 -10.35 1.92
CA TYR A 166 -0.28 -8.93 2.28
C TYR A 166 0.37 -8.09 1.20
N VAL A 167 1.44 -8.61 0.57
CA VAL A 167 2.11 -7.95 -0.55
C VAL A 167 1.16 -7.76 -1.73
N LEU A 168 0.45 -8.82 -2.12
CA LEU A 168 -0.52 -8.77 -3.23
C LEU A 168 -1.68 -7.81 -2.92
N MET A 169 -2.16 -7.81 -1.68
CA MET A 169 -3.20 -6.87 -1.23
C MET A 169 -2.73 -5.41 -1.35
N LEU A 170 -1.50 -5.10 -0.96
CA LEU A 170 -0.92 -3.77 -1.11
C LEU A 170 -0.74 -3.36 -2.58
N PHE A 171 -0.29 -4.29 -3.45
CA PHE A 171 -0.22 -4.04 -4.89
C PHE A 171 -1.59 -3.81 -5.52
N SER A 172 -2.59 -4.60 -5.13
CA SER A 172 -3.97 -4.39 -5.56
C SER A 172 -4.49 -3.02 -5.14
N GLY A 173 -4.23 -2.61 -3.90
CA GLY A 173 -4.61 -1.29 -3.40
C GLY A 173 -3.89 -0.15 -4.12
N ALA A 174 -2.59 -0.31 -4.41
CA ALA A 174 -1.82 0.66 -5.18
C ALA A 174 -2.39 0.81 -6.60
N GLY A 175 -2.69 -0.31 -7.28
CA GLY A 175 -3.36 -0.30 -8.58
C GLY A 175 -4.70 0.42 -8.55
N GLY A 176 -5.54 0.15 -7.55
CA GLY A 176 -6.83 0.83 -7.37
C GLY A 176 -6.69 2.33 -7.14
N ALA A 177 -5.71 2.76 -6.36
CA ALA A 177 -5.43 4.17 -6.11
C ALA A 177 -4.90 4.89 -7.36
N VAL A 178 -4.02 4.25 -8.14
CA VAL A 178 -3.57 4.77 -9.46
C VAL A 178 -4.75 4.89 -10.41
N MET A 179 -5.63 3.87 -10.45
CA MET A 179 -6.81 3.88 -11.32
C MET A 179 -7.76 5.04 -10.99
N ALA A 180 -7.97 5.32 -9.69
CA ALA A 180 -8.79 6.46 -9.26
C ALA A 180 -8.18 7.82 -9.60
N SER A 181 -6.87 7.89 -9.78
CA SER A 181 -6.11 9.11 -10.12
C SER A 181 -5.77 9.22 -11.60
N ALA A 182 -6.16 8.25 -12.44
CA ALA A 182 -5.76 8.22 -13.84
C ALA A 182 -6.47 9.28 -14.66
N ASN A 183 -5.70 10.15 -15.33
CA ASN A 183 -6.19 11.12 -16.32
C ASN A 183 -5.98 10.65 -17.77
N ASP A 184 -5.28 9.54 -17.93
CA ASP A 184 -4.96 8.94 -19.23
C ASP A 184 -5.50 7.50 -19.30
N LEU A 185 -6.07 7.12 -20.45
CA LEU A 185 -6.69 5.80 -20.63
C LEU A 185 -5.67 4.66 -20.55
N ILE A 186 -4.42 4.91 -20.97
CA ILE A 186 -3.35 3.91 -20.89
C ILE A 186 -2.96 3.70 -19.41
N VAL A 187 -2.85 4.78 -18.66
CA VAL A 187 -2.58 4.71 -17.20
C VAL A 187 -3.71 4.00 -16.49
N LEU A 188 -4.96 4.30 -16.82
CA LEU A 188 -6.14 3.61 -16.28
C LEU A 188 -6.08 2.11 -16.55
N PHE A 189 -5.74 1.71 -17.78
CA PHE A 189 -5.61 0.30 -18.15
C PHE A 189 -4.50 -0.40 -17.38
N LEU A 190 -3.30 0.20 -17.30
CA LEU A 190 -2.17 -0.37 -16.56
C LEU A 190 -2.48 -0.51 -15.05
N ALA A 191 -3.19 0.46 -14.49
CA ALA A 191 -3.63 0.43 -13.10
C ALA A 191 -4.65 -0.69 -12.83
N LEU A 192 -5.61 -0.86 -13.74
CA LEU A 192 -6.57 -1.97 -13.72
C LEU A 192 -5.87 -3.33 -13.77
N GLU A 193 -4.89 -3.50 -14.68
CA GLU A 193 -4.13 -4.74 -14.78
C GLU A 193 -3.31 -5.03 -13.50
N THR A 194 -2.69 -4.00 -12.94
CA THR A 194 -1.93 -4.14 -11.67
C THR A 194 -2.82 -4.62 -10.53
N LEU A 195 -3.99 -4.02 -10.38
CA LEU A 195 -5.00 -4.44 -9.41
C LEU A 195 -5.46 -5.88 -9.67
N SER A 196 -5.82 -6.17 -10.90
CA SER A 196 -6.44 -7.44 -11.32
C SER A 196 -5.49 -8.62 -11.16
N ILE A 197 -4.23 -8.50 -11.62
CA ILE A 197 -3.22 -9.56 -11.50
C ILE A 197 -3.01 -9.95 -10.04
N ALA A 198 -2.91 -8.96 -9.14
CA ALA A 198 -2.76 -9.22 -7.73
C ALA A 198 -3.95 -10.03 -7.17
N VAL A 199 -5.18 -9.68 -7.55
CA VAL A 199 -6.40 -10.36 -7.12
C VAL A 199 -6.51 -11.77 -7.71
N TYR A 200 -6.11 -11.97 -8.98
CA TYR A 200 -6.10 -13.32 -9.58
C TYR A 200 -5.18 -14.27 -8.84
N VAL A 201 -3.99 -13.81 -8.47
CA VAL A 201 -3.04 -14.61 -7.71
C VAL A 201 -3.56 -14.88 -6.29
N MET A 202 -4.15 -13.89 -5.62
CA MET A 202 -4.77 -14.08 -4.29
C MET A 202 -5.89 -15.12 -4.33
N ALA A 203 -6.74 -15.13 -5.36
CA ALA A 203 -7.81 -16.11 -5.54
C ALA A 203 -7.27 -17.54 -5.67
N ALA A 204 -6.11 -17.73 -6.30
CA ALA A 204 -5.47 -19.04 -6.52
C ALA A 204 -4.56 -19.50 -5.36
N MET A 205 -4.39 -18.69 -4.31
CA MET A 205 -3.28 -18.83 -3.37
C MET A 205 -3.41 -20.03 -2.43
N HIS A 206 -4.62 -20.54 -2.22
CA HIS A 206 -4.85 -21.72 -1.37
C HIS A 206 -4.51 -23.02 -2.13
N MET A 207 -3.21 -23.33 -2.24
CA MET A 207 -2.70 -24.44 -3.06
C MET A 207 -3.23 -25.83 -2.68
N ARG A 208 -3.74 -26.00 -1.45
CA ARG A 208 -4.28 -27.28 -0.98
C ARG A 208 -5.75 -27.51 -1.39
N ARG A 209 -6.41 -26.47 -1.92
CA ARG A 209 -7.82 -26.53 -2.35
C ARG A 209 -7.88 -26.39 -3.86
N SER A 210 -8.37 -27.45 -4.53
CA SER A 210 -8.56 -27.44 -6.00
C SER A 210 -9.54 -26.36 -6.44
N GLU A 211 -10.53 -26.06 -5.61
CA GLU A 211 -11.54 -25.03 -5.84
C GLU A 211 -10.91 -23.63 -5.93
N SER A 212 -9.89 -23.34 -5.12
CA SER A 212 -9.17 -22.07 -5.15
C SER A 212 -8.35 -21.92 -6.44
N GLN A 213 -7.67 -22.98 -6.88
CA GLN A 213 -6.92 -22.98 -8.13
C GLN A 213 -7.84 -22.85 -9.35
N GLU A 214 -8.97 -23.55 -9.35
CA GLU A 214 -9.97 -23.45 -10.39
C GLU A 214 -10.59 -22.05 -10.44
N ALA A 215 -10.92 -21.48 -9.25
CA ALA A 215 -11.44 -20.11 -9.15
C ALA A 215 -10.44 -19.08 -9.68
N GLY A 216 -9.15 -19.19 -9.30
CA GLY A 216 -8.10 -18.30 -9.80
C GLY A 216 -7.93 -18.38 -11.31
N LEU A 217 -7.93 -19.60 -11.88
CA LEU A 217 -7.83 -19.79 -13.34
C LEU A 217 -9.03 -19.18 -14.06
N LYS A 218 -10.26 -19.46 -13.58
CA LYS A 218 -11.48 -18.90 -14.17
C LYS A 218 -11.47 -17.38 -14.11
N TYR A 219 -11.06 -16.82 -12.97
CA TYR A 219 -11.02 -15.38 -12.79
C TYR A 219 -9.97 -14.73 -13.71
N PHE A 220 -8.78 -15.33 -13.81
CA PHE A 220 -7.75 -14.88 -14.74
C PHE A 220 -8.22 -14.90 -16.21
N VAL A 221 -8.80 -16.01 -16.68
CA VAL A 221 -9.26 -16.13 -18.08
C VAL A 221 -10.36 -15.13 -18.40
N LEU A 222 -11.35 -14.99 -17.51
CA LEU A 222 -12.44 -14.01 -17.69
C LEU A 222 -11.93 -12.58 -17.63
N GLY A 223 -11.01 -12.30 -16.70
CA GLY A 223 -10.40 -10.98 -16.55
C GLY A 223 -9.56 -10.60 -17.76
N ALA A 224 -8.65 -11.48 -18.20
CA ALA A 224 -7.81 -11.24 -19.38
C ALA A 224 -8.65 -11.01 -20.65
N PHE A 225 -9.75 -11.75 -20.81
CA PHE A 225 -10.68 -11.55 -21.92
C PHE A 225 -11.38 -10.18 -21.84
N SER A 226 -11.84 -9.79 -20.66
CA SER A 226 -12.46 -8.48 -20.41
C SER A 226 -11.49 -7.32 -20.67
N SER A 227 -10.25 -7.45 -20.17
CA SER A 227 -9.19 -6.46 -20.38
C SER A 227 -8.83 -6.29 -21.84
N ALA A 228 -8.83 -7.38 -22.62
CA ALA A 228 -8.59 -7.31 -24.05
C ALA A 228 -9.63 -6.45 -24.78
N PHE A 229 -10.92 -6.57 -24.42
CA PHE A 229 -11.97 -5.71 -24.98
C PHE A 229 -11.81 -4.25 -24.54
N LEU A 230 -11.46 -4.01 -23.28
CA LEU A 230 -11.20 -2.65 -22.82
C LEU A 230 -10.04 -2.02 -23.57
N LEU A 231 -8.92 -2.74 -23.72
CA LEU A 231 -7.75 -2.27 -24.48
C LEU A 231 -8.09 -2.01 -25.94
N TYR A 232 -8.89 -2.90 -26.57
CA TYR A 232 -9.37 -2.69 -27.92
C TYR A 232 -10.24 -1.43 -28.03
N GLY A 233 -11.14 -1.21 -27.06
CA GLY A 233 -11.93 0.01 -26.99
C GLY A 233 -11.07 1.28 -26.88
N ILE A 234 -10.05 1.25 -26.00
CA ILE A 234 -9.08 2.35 -25.83
C ILE A 234 -8.32 2.62 -27.14
N ALA A 235 -7.95 1.58 -27.88
CA ALA A 235 -7.21 1.72 -29.15
C ALA A 235 -8.05 2.32 -30.28
N LEU A 236 -9.38 2.41 -30.15
CA LEU A 236 -10.30 2.99 -31.11
C LEU A 236 -10.66 4.46 -30.82
N THR A 237 -10.26 4.99 -29.66
CA THR A 237 -10.49 6.39 -29.24
C THR A 237 -9.29 7.27 -29.52
#